data_8441453329c61a9cfc4bfdeac01d0950
#
_entry.id   8441453329c61a9cfc4bfdeac01d0950
#
_cell.length_a   1.000
_cell.length_b   1.000
_cell.length_c   1.000
_cell.angle_alpha   90.00
_cell.angle_beta   90.00
_cell.angle_gamma   90.00
#
_symmetry.space_group_name_H-M   'P 1'
#
loop_
_entity.id
_entity.type
_entity.pdbx_description
1 polymer ?
#
loop_
_entity_poly.entity_id
_entity_poly.type
_entity_poly.pdbx_seq_one_letter_code
_entity_poly.pdbx_strand_id
1 'polypeptide(L)'
;MDIWFGRICGNWRSSFRHVWIRKDITIIKRLLFLIPFTIGISQSYSLGEAIEIALENKEALKTSALDLQSSRQGVKGSYSRILPSLRFSGNMSESRFPVQTGGYNETTGEITLDKISSLTSSSSSISLSQNIYDGGVWWNTIRQAKNSFRIAEQFDRQVITNIIRNVHSAYFNYLKASQLLDVARSNLMSSQQQLALAEQKYELGSAKKT
;
A
#
# COMPACT_ATOMS: atom_id res chain seq x y z
N MET A 1 2.87 40.62 34.22
CA MET A 1 1.96 39.83 33.36
C MET A 1 2.18 38.34 33.66
N ASP A 2 2.38 38.03 34.96
CA ASP A 2 2.76 36.74 35.46
C ASP A 2 2.04 36.47 36.79
N ILE A 3 0.75 36.11 36.80
CA ILE A 3 0.03 35.67 38.00
C ILE A 3 -1.20 34.80 37.64
N TRP A 4 -1.19 33.97 36.59
CA TRP A 4 -2.38 33.15 36.26
C TRP A 4 -2.11 31.69 35.92
N PHE A 5 -0.92 31.13 36.22
CA PHE A 5 -0.59 29.74 35.86
C PHE A 5 -0.36 28.78 37.05
N GLY A 6 -0.72 29.20 38.27
CA GLY A 6 -0.33 28.48 39.50
C GLY A 6 -1.41 27.72 40.26
N ARG A 7 -2.63 27.53 39.79
CA ARG A 7 -3.71 26.97 40.64
C ARG A 7 -4.61 25.89 40.01
N ILE A 8 -4.22 25.18 38.96
CA ILE A 8 -5.01 24.09 38.38
C ILE A 8 -4.26 22.73 38.40
N CYS A 9 -3.07 22.63 39.00
CA CYS A 9 -2.29 21.40 38.97
C CYS A 9 -2.23 20.62 40.31
N GLY A 10 -3.17 20.82 41.24
CA GLY A 10 -3.09 20.31 42.62
C GLY A 10 -4.08 19.19 43.01
N ASN A 11 -4.97 18.69 42.15
CA ASN A 11 -5.97 17.74 42.67
C ASN A 11 -6.39 16.59 41.72
N TRP A 12 -5.50 16.10 40.85
CA TRP A 12 -5.79 14.98 39.94
C TRP A 12 -4.97 13.70 40.19
N ARG A 13 -4.22 13.62 41.31
CA ARG A 13 -3.35 12.45 41.59
C ARG A 13 -3.91 11.39 42.52
N SER A 14 -5.04 11.60 43.19
CA SER A 14 -5.52 10.64 44.20
C SER A 14 -6.80 9.85 43.79
N SER A 15 -7.43 10.16 42.69
CA SER A 15 -8.69 9.47 42.30
C SER A 15 -8.54 8.42 41.20
N PHE A 16 -7.38 8.25 40.58
CA PHE A 16 -7.21 7.35 39.43
C PHE A 16 -6.61 5.97 39.75
N ARG A 17 -6.27 5.65 41.01
CA ARG A 17 -5.62 4.37 41.33
C ARG A 17 -6.58 3.21 41.71
N HIS A 18 -7.85 3.43 41.95
CA HIS A 18 -8.73 2.35 42.38
C HIS A 18 -9.80 1.90 41.40
N VAL A 19 -9.89 2.54 40.22
CA VAL A 19 -10.92 2.19 39.21
C VAL A 19 -10.39 1.27 38.10
N TRP A 20 -9.07 1.19 37.88
CA TRP A 20 -8.48 0.42 36.76
C TRP A 20 -8.25 -1.07 37.07
N ILE A 21 -8.09 -1.47 38.32
CA ILE A 21 -7.73 -2.86 38.67
C ILE A 21 -8.96 -3.81 38.70
N ARG A 22 -10.18 -3.30 38.79
CA ARG A 22 -11.37 -4.16 38.82
C ARG A 22 -12.04 -4.41 37.46
N LYS A 23 -11.74 -3.62 36.44
CA LYS A 23 -12.31 -3.79 35.08
C LYS A 23 -11.52 -4.76 34.21
N ASP A 24 -10.22 -4.90 34.45
CA ASP A 24 -9.35 -5.70 33.57
C ASP A 24 -9.54 -7.21 33.75
N ILE A 25 -9.89 -7.66 34.95
CA ILE A 25 -10.12 -9.10 35.22
C ILE A 25 -11.42 -9.62 34.56
N THR A 26 -12.41 -8.75 34.40
CA THR A 26 -13.67 -9.13 33.74
C THR A 26 -13.57 -9.12 32.23
N ILE A 27 -12.72 -8.25 31.65
CA ILE A 27 -12.45 -8.18 30.24
C ILE A 27 -11.57 -9.36 29.80
N ILE A 28 -10.55 -9.70 30.59
CA ILE A 28 -9.69 -10.87 30.35
C ILE A 28 -10.48 -12.19 30.43
N LYS A 29 -11.40 -12.33 31.38
CA LYS A 29 -12.29 -13.52 31.46
C LYS A 29 -13.30 -13.60 30.29
N ARG A 30 -13.75 -12.47 29.74
CA ARG A 30 -14.61 -12.45 28.53
C ARG A 30 -13.82 -12.65 27.24
N LEU A 31 -12.56 -12.23 27.18
CA LEU A 31 -11.67 -12.46 26.04
C LEU A 31 -11.19 -13.92 25.96
N LEU A 32 -11.02 -14.59 27.10
CA LEU A 32 -10.62 -16.00 27.14
C LEU A 32 -11.74 -16.96 26.68
N PHE A 33 -13.03 -16.51 26.70
CA PHE A 33 -14.17 -17.30 26.23
C PHE A 33 -14.50 -17.13 24.75
N LEU A 34 -13.75 -16.23 24.03
CA LEU A 34 -13.92 -15.92 22.61
C LEU A 34 -12.75 -16.40 21.76
N ILE A 35 -11.94 -17.35 22.24
CA ILE A 35 -11.08 -18.12 21.34
C ILE A 35 -12.01 -19.18 20.74
N PRO A 36 -12.53 -19.00 19.51
CA PRO A 36 -13.15 -20.11 18.82
C PRO A 36 -12.03 -21.14 18.66
N PHE A 37 -12.20 -22.28 19.28
CA PHE A 37 -11.43 -23.46 18.96
C PHE A 37 -11.72 -23.76 17.50
N THR A 38 -10.98 -23.10 16.62
CA THR A 38 -10.99 -23.40 15.19
C THR A 38 -10.38 -24.79 15.06
N ILE A 39 -11.27 -25.78 15.10
CA ILE A 39 -10.95 -27.13 14.62
C ILE A 39 -10.52 -26.89 13.17
N GLY A 40 -9.22 -26.93 12.93
CA GLY A 40 -8.65 -26.88 11.58
C GLY A 40 -9.16 -28.12 10.85
N ILE A 41 -10.31 -27.96 10.17
CA ILE A 41 -10.74 -28.95 9.18
C ILE A 41 -9.66 -28.92 8.11
N SER A 42 -8.82 -29.95 8.11
CA SER A 42 -7.84 -30.16 7.06
C SER A 42 -8.63 -30.43 5.77
N GLN A 43 -8.96 -29.35 5.06
CA GLN A 43 -9.52 -29.46 3.72
C GLN A 43 -8.37 -29.80 2.77
N SER A 44 -8.44 -30.99 2.18
CA SER A 44 -7.56 -31.36 1.08
C SER A 44 -8.09 -30.69 -0.19
N TYR A 45 -7.49 -29.55 -0.55
CA TYR A 45 -7.82 -28.89 -1.80
C TYR A 45 -7.26 -29.65 -2.99
N SER A 46 -8.05 -29.81 -4.02
CA SER A 46 -7.57 -30.27 -5.33
C SER A 46 -6.73 -29.17 -5.98
N LEU A 47 -5.88 -29.56 -6.94
CA LEU A 47 -5.06 -28.58 -7.69
C LEU A 47 -5.93 -27.54 -8.38
N GLY A 48 -7.09 -27.93 -8.92
CA GLY A 48 -8.03 -27.02 -9.57
C GLY A 48 -8.59 -25.98 -8.61
N GLU A 49 -9.07 -26.39 -7.47
CA GLU A 49 -9.58 -25.49 -6.42
C GLU A 49 -8.49 -24.53 -5.92
N ALA A 50 -7.26 -25.00 -5.73
CA ALA A 50 -6.14 -24.17 -5.32
C ALA A 50 -5.82 -23.09 -6.36
N ILE A 51 -5.92 -23.39 -7.66
CA ILE A 51 -5.75 -22.41 -8.75
C ILE A 51 -6.89 -21.40 -8.72
N GLU A 52 -8.14 -21.84 -8.57
CA GLU A 52 -9.30 -20.94 -8.55
C GLU A 52 -9.24 -19.96 -7.40
N ILE A 53 -8.97 -20.44 -6.17
CA ILE A 53 -8.77 -19.60 -4.99
C ILE A 53 -7.61 -18.61 -5.19
N ALA A 54 -6.51 -19.05 -5.81
CA ALA A 54 -5.37 -18.17 -6.06
C ALA A 54 -5.70 -17.08 -7.08
N LEU A 55 -6.44 -17.39 -8.14
CA LEU A 55 -6.87 -16.41 -9.15
C LEU A 55 -7.87 -15.40 -8.56
N GLU A 56 -8.73 -15.82 -7.66
CA GLU A 56 -9.70 -14.93 -7.03
C GLU A 56 -9.06 -13.94 -6.03
N ASN A 57 -8.09 -14.42 -5.25
CA ASN A 57 -7.56 -13.67 -4.12
C ASN A 57 -6.20 -12.99 -4.37
N LYS A 58 -5.53 -13.24 -5.52
CA LYS A 58 -4.17 -12.73 -5.75
C LYS A 58 -4.20 -11.24 -6.09
N GLU A 59 -3.58 -10.42 -5.24
CA GLU A 59 -3.47 -8.96 -5.46
C GLU A 59 -2.75 -8.59 -6.76
N ALA A 60 -1.77 -9.41 -7.18
CA ALA A 60 -1.07 -9.21 -8.44
C ALA A 60 -2.02 -9.18 -9.65
N LEU A 61 -3.11 -9.96 -9.63
CA LEU A 61 -4.12 -9.94 -10.69
C LEU A 61 -4.95 -8.66 -10.66
N LYS A 62 -5.32 -8.19 -9.46
CA LYS A 62 -6.04 -6.91 -9.30
C LYS A 62 -5.20 -5.74 -9.79
N THR A 63 -3.89 -5.76 -9.46
CA THR A 63 -2.96 -4.72 -9.91
C THR A 63 -2.83 -4.72 -11.44
N SER A 64 -2.63 -5.89 -12.06
CA SER A 64 -2.50 -5.97 -13.52
C SER A 64 -3.79 -5.55 -14.24
N ALA A 65 -4.97 -5.85 -13.69
CA ALA A 65 -6.25 -5.38 -14.23
C ALA A 65 -6.39 -3.85 -14.14
N LEU A 66 -5.91 -3.22 -13.06
CA LEU A 66 -5.88 -1.76 -12.91
C LEU A 66 -4.88 -1.12 -13.89
N ASP A 67 -3.72 -1.74 -14.11
CA ASP A 67 -2.72 -1.28 -15.08
C ASP A 67 -3.27 -1.36 -16.51
N LEU A 68 -3.99 -2.44 -16.83
CA LEU A 68 -4.70 -2.58 -18.10
C LEU A 68 -5.76 -1.48 -18.27
N GLN A 69 -6.54 -1.20 -17.23
CA GLN A 69 -7.52 -0.12 -17.23
C GLN A 69 -6.86 1.25 -17.39
N SER A 70 -5.76 1.50 -16.70
CA SER A 70 -4.96 2.74 -16.81
C SER A 70 -4.45 2.93 -18.24
N SER A 71 -3.86 1.89 -18.83
CA SER A 71 -3.38 1.92 -20.21
C SER A 71 -4.51 2.20 -21.21
N ARG A 72 -5.71 1.66 -20.95
CA ARG A 72 -6.91 1.94 -21.76
C ARG A 72 -7.33 3.42 -21.67
N GLN A 73 -7.25 4.01 -20.46
CA GLN A 73 -7.50 5.47 -20.30
C GLN A 73 -6.39 6.29 -20.97
N GLY A 74 -5.15 5.81 -20.95
CA GLY A 74 -4.04 6.42 -21.68
C GLY A 74 -4.30 6.55 -23.18
N VAL A 75 -4.91 5.52 -23.79
CA VAL A 75 -5.37 5.61 -25.19
C VAL A 75 -6.39 6.72 -25.37
N LYS A 76 -7.39 6.83 -24.50
CA LYS A 76 -8.39 7.92 -24.56
C LYS A 76 -7.72 9.28 -24.37
N GLY A 77 -6.80 9.39 -23.39
CA GLY A 77 -6.04 10.61 -23.13
C GLY A 77 -5.17 11.06 -24.31
N SER A 78 -4.67 10.14 -25.11
CA SER A 78 -3.86 10.48 -26.30
C SER A 78 -4.62 11.27 -27.36
N TYR A 79 -5.95 11.15 -27.41
CA TYR A 79 -6.80 11.94 -28.30
C TYR A 79 -6.96 13.40 -27.87
N SER A 80 -6.63 13.74 -26.60
CA SER A 80 -6.74 15.12 -26.11
C SER A 80 -5.90 16.13 -26.91
N ARG A 81 -4.82 15.67 -27.53
CA ARG A 81 -3.94 16.51 -28.37
C ARG A 81 -4.60 17.00 -29.64
N ILE A 82 -5.66 16.32 -30.10
CA ILE A 82 -6.45 16.72 -31.29
C ILE A 82 -7.55 17.70 -30.90
N LEU A 83 -7.96 17.71 -29.63
CA LEU A 83 -9.04 18.55 -29.14
C LEU A 83 -8.51 19.95 -28.81
N PRO A 84 -9.35 20.98 -28.97
CA PRO A 84 -8.99 22.33 -28.49
C PRO A 84 -8.82 22.35 -26.98
N SER A 85 -7.79 23.05 -26.51
CA SER A 85 -7.56 23.29 -25.08
C SER A 85 -8.08 24.66 -24.68
N LEU A 86 -8.91 24.69 -23.61
CA LEU A 86 -9.40 25.89 -22.99
C LEU A 86 -8.65 26.11 -21.68
N ARG A 87 -8.02 27.27 -21.55
CA ARG A 87 -7.28 27.66 -20.34
C ARG A 87 -7.87 28.93 -19.77
N PHE A 88 -8.18 28.85 -18.49
CA PHE A 88 -8.50 30.03 -17.69
C PHE A 88 -7.29 30.37 -16.80
N SER A 89 -6.86 31.62 -16.76
CA SER A 89 -5.84 32.12 -15.86
C SER A 89 -6.29 33.39 -15.20
N GLY A 90 -6.06 33.47 -13.89
CA GLY A 90 -6.30 34.65 -13.09
C GLY A 90 -5.05 34.95 -12.28
N ASN A 91 -4.66 36.22 -12.28
CA ASN A 91 -3.56 36.71 -11.48
C ASN A 91 -4.05 37.95 -10.68
N MET A 92 -3.71 37.97 -9.40
CA MET A 92 -3.92 39.12 -8.54
C MET A 92 -2.60 39.46 -7.87
N SER A 93 -2.15 40.71 -8.05
CA SER A 93 -0.93 41.21 -7.44
C SER A 93 -1.20 42.50 -6.70
N GLU A 94 -0.63 42.61 -5.52
CA GLU A 94 -0.62 43.86 -4.72
C GLU A 94 0.82 44.33 -4.58
N SER A 95 1.10 45.48 -5.12
CA SER A 95 2.41 46.12 -4.98
C SER A 95 2.27 47.31 -4.03
N ARG A 96 3.10 47.29 -2.99
CA ARG A 96 3.17 48.37 -2.00
C ARG A 96 4.47 49.13 -2.21
N PHE A 97 4.40 50.39 -2.40
CA PHE A 97 5.56 51.26 -2.57
C PHE A 97 5.37 52.52 -1.71
N PRO A 98 6.47 53.00 -1.12
CA PRO A 98 6.43 54.29 -0.43
C PRO A 98 6.26 55.42 -1.46
N VAL A 99 5.25 56.22 -1.29
CA VAL A 99 5.11 57.47 -2.07
C VAL A 99 5.84 58.55 -1.30
N GLN A 100 6.90 59.09 -1.88
CA GLN A 100 7.53 60.31 -1.39
C GLN A 100 6.61 61.50 -1.72
N THR A 101 5.75 61.89 -0.79
CA THR A 101 5.13 63.19 -0.85
C THR A 101 6.14 64.15 -0.24
N GLY A 102 7.05 64.67 -1.08
CA GLY A 102 8.17 65.45 -0.61
C GLY A 102 7.77 66.76 0.11
N GLY A 103 7.74 66.64 1.40
CA GLY A 103 7.90 67.79 2.29
C GLY A 103 9.36 67.77 2.81
N TYR A 104 10.27 68.45 2.14
CA TYR A 104 11.57 68.81 2.72
C TYR A 104 11.34 69.93 3.71
N ASN A 105 11.53 69.63 4.98
CA ASN A 105 11.50 70.65 6.01
C ASN A 105 12.88 71.32 6.09
N GLU A 106 13.00 72.49 5.53
CA GLU A 106 14.26 73.24 5.41
C GLU A 106 14.87 73.59 6.75
N THR A 107 14.11 73.53 7.86
CA THR A 107 14.57 73.81 9.21
C THR A 107 15.13 72.59 9.97
N THR A 108 14.66 71.38 9.65
CA THR A 108 15.06 70.16 10.35
C THR A 108 15.84 69.19 9.44
N GLY A 109 15.90 69.41 8.15
CA GLY A 109 16.57 68.48 7.21
C GLY A 109 15.87 67.15 7.09
N GLU A 110 14.66 66.99 7.58
CA GLU A 110 13.95 65.69 7.65
C GLU A 110 12.96 65.57 6.48
N ILE A 111 13.08 64.46 5.79
CA ILE A 111 12.15 64.06 4.72
C ILE A 111 11.04 63.23 5.37
N THR A 112 9.84 63.80 5.47
CA THR A 112 8.67 63.06 5.96
C THR A 112 8.12 62.16 4.84
N LEU A 113 8.26 60.87 5.01
CA LEU A 113 7.64 59.84 4.16
C LEU A 113 6.24 59.53 4.70
N ASP A 114 5.23 60.12 4.14
CA ASP A 114 3.91 60.13 4.78
C ASP A 114 2.91 59.07 4.27
N LYS A 115 3.18 58.32 3.20
CA LYS A 115 2.16 57.39 2.70
C LYS A 115 2.71 56.19 1.99
N ILE A 116 2.27 55.00 2.43
CA ILE A 116 2.41 53.78 1.66
C ILE A 116 1.24 53.70 0.67
N SER A 117 1.51 53.74 -0.61
CA SER A 117 0.51 53.51 -1.64
C SER A 117 0.50 52.06 -2.02
N SER A 118 -0.67 51.48 -2.07
CA SER A 118 -0.86 50.10 -2.57
C SER A 118 -1.54 50.17 -3.93
N LEU A 119 -0.98 49.47 -4.89
CA LEU A 119 -1.56 49.24 -6.20
C LEU A 119 -1.99 47.78 -6.30
N THR A 120 -3.27 47.52 -6.34
CA THR A 120 -3.83 46.20 -6.60
C THR A 120 -4.12 46.06 -8.09
N SER A 121 -3.48 45.10 -8.73
CA SER A 121 -3.73 44.75 -10.12
C SER A 121 -4.37 43.38 -10.16
N SER A 122 -5.49 43.25 -10.85
CA SER A 122 -6.12 41.94 -11.12
C SER A 122 -6.29 41.78 -12.63
N SER A 123 -5.91 40.61 -13.12
CA SER A 123 -6.11 40.27 -14.51
C SER A 123 -6.69 38.85 -14.61
N SER A 124 -7.63 38.70 -15.53
CA SER A 124 -8.18 37.38 -15.87
C SER A 124 -8.17 37.23 -17.39
N SER A 125 -7.82 36.02 -17.84
CA SER A 125 -7.83 35.72 -19.26
C SER A 125 -8.36 34.31 -19.53
N ILE A 126 -9.08 34.18 -20.63
CA ILE A 126 -9.55 32.92 -21.18
C ILE A 126 -8.86 32.76 -22.53
N SER A 127 -8.15 31.66 -22.72
CA SER A 127 -7.51 31.35 -23.98
C SER A 127 -7.98 29.99 -24.51
N LEU A 128 -8.36 29.95 -25.78
CA LEU A 128 -8.69 28.74 -26.54
C LEU A 128 -7.59 28.53 -27.54
N SER A 129 -6.92 27.37 -27.49
CA SER A 129 -5.88 27.02 -28.46
C SER A 129 -6.11 25.64 -29.02
N GLN A 130 -5.94 25.50 -30.34
CA GLN A 130 -6.01 24.23 -31.03
C GLN A 130 -4.81 24.08 -31.95
N ASN A 131 -4.13 22.97 -31.84
CA ASN A 131 -3.08 22.63 -32.77
C ASN A 131 -3.67 22.02 -34.04
N ILE A 132 -3.45 22.64 -35.18
CA ILE A 132 -4.00 22.20 -36.46
C ILE A 132 -3.10 21.15 -37.11
N TYR A 133 -1.79 21.30 -36.95
CA TYR A 133 -0.78 20.37 -37.52
C TYR A 133 0.49 20.40 -36.67
N ASP A 134 1.02 19.21 -36.34
CA ASP A 134 2.23 19.05 -35.52
C ASP A 134 3.26 18.10 -36.16
N GLY A 135 3.24 18.01 -37.50
CA GLY A 135 4.18 17.12 -38.20
C GLY A 135 3.86 15.63 -38.03
N GLY A 136 2.64 15.28 -37.56
CA GLY A 136 2.22 13.89 -37.37
C GLY A 136 2.53 13.32 -35.99
N VAL A 137 3.01 14.14 -35.04
CA VAL A 137 3.36 13.71 -33.67
C VAL A 137 2.14 13.14 -32.94
N TRP A 138 0.96 13.79 -33.06
CA TRP A 138 -0.25 13.30 -32.40
C TRP A 138 -0.73 11.95 -32.94
N TRP A 139 -0.59 11.68 -34.25
CA TRP A 139 -0.88 10.35 -34.80
C TRP A 139 0.03 9.28 -34.23
N ASN A 140 1.32 9.57 -34.14
CA ASN A 140 2.31 8.66 -33.57
C ASN A 140 2.08 8.45 -32.07
N THR A 141 1.68 9.50 -31.34
CA THR A 141 1.32 9.40 -29.90
C THR A 141 0.11 8.48 -29.68
N ILE A 142 -0.92 8.60 -30.52
CA ILE A 142 -2.09 7.70 -30.46
C ILE A 142 -1.69 6.26 -30.76
N ARG A 143 -0.84 6.06 -31.79
CA ARG A 143 -0.34 4.72 -32.14
C ARG A 143 0.49 4.13 -31.03
N GLN A 144 1.35 4.92 -30.43
CA GLN A 144 2.14 4.52 -29.27
C GLN A 144 1.27 4.13 -28.08
N ALA A 145 0.24 4.92 -27.73
CA ALA A 145 -0.69 4.62 -26.66
C ALA A 145 -1.47 3.31 -26.92
N LYS A 146 -1.89 3.06 -28.16
CA LYS A 146 -2.52 1.79 -28.56
C LYS A 146 -1.58 0.61 -28.41
N ASN A 147 -0.30 0.77 -28.77
CA ASN A 147 0.70 -0.29 -28.58
C ASN A 147 0.97 -0.54 -27.10
N SER A 148 1.06 0.50 -26.29
CA SER A 148 1.18 0.37 -24.82
C SER A 148 0.01 -0.37 -24.20
N PHE A 149 -1.21 -0.13 -24.67
CA PHE A 149 -2.39 -0.89 -24.26
C PHE A 149 -2.27 -2.39 -24.61
N ARG A 150 -1.81 -2.72 -25.83
CA ARG A 150 -1.60 -4.11 -26.24
C ARG A 150 -0.52 -4.80 -25.39
N ILE A 151 0.54 -4.07 -25.03
CA ILE A 151 1.58 -4.59 -24.13
C ILE A 151 0.99 -4.90 -22.75
N ALA A 152 0.20 -3.99 -22.19
CA ALA A 152 -0.49 -4.20 -20.92
C ALA A 152 -1.43 -5.41 -20.95
N GLU A 153 -2.13 -5.63 -22.08
CA GLU A 153 -2.98 -6.81 -22.27
C GLU A 153 -2.18 -8.12 -22.26
N GLN A 154 -1.01 -8.16 -22.90
CA GLN A 154 -0.14 -9.33 -22.85
C GLN A 154 0.49 -9.54 -21.48
N PHE A 155 0.84 -8.45 -20.79
CA PHE A 155 1.35 -8.52 -19.43
C PHE A 155 0.32 -9.08 -18.45
N ASP A 156 -0.93 -8.69 -18.56
CA ASP A 156 -2.02 -9.25 -17.74
C ASP A 156 -2.15 -10.77 -17.94
N ARG A 157 -2.14 -11.24 -19.18
CA ARG A 157 -2.12 -12.68 -19.48
C ARG A 157 -0.90 -13.40 -18.91
N GLN A 158 0.26 -12.75 -18.92
CA GLN A 158 1.48 -13.29 -18.34
C GLN A 158 1.38 -13.42 -16.82
N VAL A 159 0.78 -12.45 -16.13
CA VAL A 159 0.52 -12.50 -14.68
C VAL A 159 -0.35 -13.71 -14.34
N ILE A 160 -1.45 -13.93 -15.06
CA ILE A 160 -2.32 -15.09 -14.88
C ILE A 160 -1.51 -16.40 -15.03
N THR A 161 -0.74 -16.52 -16.11
CA THR A 161 0.08 -17.71 -16.36
C THR A 161 1.11 -17.95 -15.26
N ASN A 162 1.73 -16.90 -14.75
CA ASN A 162 2.70 -16.98 -13.67
C ASN A 162 2.04 -17.41 -12.35
N ILE A 163 0.84 -16.92 -12.04
CA ILE A 163 0.08 -17.35 -10.87
C ILE A 163 -0.20 -18.84 -10.96
N ILE A 164 -0.73 -19.33 -12.08
CA ILE A 164 -1.02 -20.75 -12.29
C ILE A 164 0.26 -21.60 -12.11
N ARG A 165 1.37 -21.18 -12.71
CA ARG A 165 2.66 -21.89 -12.58
C ARG A 165 3.15 -21.93 -11.14
N ASN A 166 3.04 -20.83 -10.41
CA ASN A 166 3.46 -20.76 -9.01
C ASN A 166 2.60 -21.65 -8.11
N VAL A 167 1.28 -21.69 -8.34
CA VAL A 167 0.38 -22.60 -7.60
C VAL A 167 0.72 -24.06 -7.91
N HIS A 168 0.95 -24.41 -9.18
CA HIS A 168 1.41 -25.74 -9.56
C HIS A 168 2.67 -26.15 -8.82
N SER A 169 3.71 -25.31 -8.86
CA SER A 169 4.97 -25.57 -8.18
C SER A 169 4.79 -25.74 -6.68
N ALA A 170 4.02 -24.88 -6.03
CA ALA A 170 3.75 -24.97 -4.60
C ALA A 170 2.99 -26.25 -4.23
N TYR A 171 1.98 -26.62 -5.01
CA TYR A 171 1.18 -27.81 -4.80
C TYR A 171 2.01 -29.10 -4.89
N PHE A 172 2.83 -29.25 -5.93
CA PHE A 172 3.71 -30.42 -6.05
C PHE A 172 4.83 -30.45 -5.01
N ASN A 173 5.34 -29.29 -4.59
CA ASN A 173 6.29 -29.22 -3.47
C ASN A 173 5.64 -29.68 -2.16
N TYR A 174 4.38 -29.31 -1.92
CA TYR A 174 3.61 -29.80 -0.78
C TYR A 174 3.43 -31.32 -0.83
N LEU A 175 2.99 -31.89 -1.96
CA LEU A 175 2.83 -33.33 -2.13
C LEU A 175 4.14 -34.08 -1.89
N LYS A 176 5.25 -33.58 -2.45
CA LYS A 176 6.57 -34.14 -2.24
C LYS A 176 6.96 -34.16 -0.75
N ALA A 177 6.74 -33.04 -0.06
CA ALA A 177 7.05 -32.94 1.36
C ALA A 177 6.18 -33.89 2.20
N SER A 178 4.89 -34.02 1.87
CA SER A 178 3.98 -34.99 2.51
C SER A 178 4.45 -36.40 2.34
N GLN A 179 4.81 -36.80 1.12
CA GLN A 179 5.33 -38.16 0.86
C GLN A 179 6.66 -38.42 1.58
N LEU A 180 7.57 -37.45 1.61
CA LEU A 180 8.81 -37.57 2.36
C LEU A 180 8.58 -37.76 3.87
N LEU A 181 7.58 -37.07 4.41
CA LEU A 181 7.18 -37.23 5.81
C LEU A 181 6.71 -38.68 6.09
N ASP A 182 5.88 -39.22 5.21
CA ASP A 182 5.39 -40.60 5.36
C ASP A 182 6.51 -41.61 5.25
N VAL A 183 7.48 -41.45 4.34
CA VAL A 183 8.68 -42.27 4.27
C VAL A 183 9.54 -42.15 5.54
N ALA A 184 9.72 -40.92 6.06
CA ALA A 184 10.48 -40.69 7.29
C ALA A 184 9.82 -41.38 8.51
N ARG A 185 8.50 -41.33 8.61
CA ARG A 185 7.72 -42.02 9.66
C ARG A 185 7.87 -43.53 9.55
N SER A 186 7.79 -44.08 8.34
CA SER A 186 7.99 -45.51 8.10
C SER A 186 9.41 -45.96 8.48
N ASN A 187 10.44 -45.20 8.12
CA ASN A 187 11.81 -45.46 8.49
C ASN A 187 12.02 -45.42 10.01
N LEU A 188 11.41 -44.41 10.70
CA LEU A 188 11.46 -44.35 12.16
C LEU A 188 10.85 -45.59 12.80
N MET A 189 9.67 -46.00 12.35
CA MET A 189 9.00 -47.21 12.85
C MET A 189 9.85 -48.46 12.63
N SER A 190 10.45 -48.61 11.46
CA SER A 190 11.36 -49.73 11.16
C SER A 190 12.60 -49.72 12.05
N SER A 191 13.21 -48.56 12.28
CA SER A 191 14.37 -48.40 13.16
C SER A 191 14.02 -48.71 14.62
N GLN A 192 12.85 -48.34 15.09
CA GLN A 192 12.35 -48.68 16.43
C GLN A 192 12.14 -50.17 16.59
N GLN A 193 11.59 -50.84 15.57
CA GLN A 193 11.44 -52.30 15.58
C GLN A 193 12.81 -53.03 15.61
N GLN A 194 13.79 -52.52 14.82
CA GLN A 194 15.15 -53.06 14.83
C GLN A 194 15.82 -52.89 16.20
N LEU A 195 15.64 -51.73 16.84
CA LEU A 195 16.14 -51.50 18.19
C LEU A 195 15.52 -52.46 19.19
N ALA A 196 14.22 -52.62 19.19
CA ALA A 196 13.53 -53.55 20.10
C ALA A 196 14.00 -54.99 19.92
N LEU A 197 14.21 -55.45 18.67
CA LEU A 197 14.78 -56.76 18.38
C LEU A 197 16.24 -56.88 18.85
N ALA A 198 17.04 -55.85 18.74
CA ALA A 198 18.42 -55.84 19.21
C ALA A 198 18.49 -55.89 20.75
N GLU A 199 17.65 -55.16 21.43
CA GLU A 199 17.50 -55.17 22.88
C GLU A 199 17.09 -56.59 23.39
N GLN A 200 16.08 -57.19 22.75
CA GLN A 200 15.63 -58.53 23.07
C GLN A 200 16.75 -59.59 22.88
N LYS A 201 17.51 -59.50 21.78
CA LYS A 201 18.66 -60.38 21.55
C LYS A 201 19.78 -60.20 22.58
N TYR A 202 20.00 -58.95 23.01
CA TYR A 202 20.97 -58.65 24.04
C TYR A 202 20.54 -59.22 25.40
N GLU A 203 19.28 -59.11 25.81
CA GLU A 203 18.75 -59.71 27.04
C GLU A 203 18.85 -61.26 27.04
N LEU A 204 18.62 -61.84 25.88
CA LEU A 204 18.80 -63.28 25.71
C LEU A 204 20.27 -63.74 25.61
N GLY A 205 21.24 -62.89 25.75
CA GLY A 205 22.67 -63.16 25.72
C GLY A 205 23.21 -63.55 24.33
N SER A 206 22.43 -63.41 23.25
CA SER A 206 22.80 -63.75 21.88
C SER A 206 23.44 -62.63 21.08
N ALA A 207 23.57 -61.44 21.66
CA ALA A 207 24.20 -60.25 21.03
C ALA A 207 25.18 -59.56 21.97
N LYS A 208 26.33 -59.08 21.46
CA LYS A 208 27.26 -58.23 22.20
C LYS A 208 26.77 -56.80 22.22
N LYS A 209 26.97 -56.11 23.35
CA LYS A 209 26.82 -54.66 23.44
C LYS A 209 27.97 -54.04 22.64
N THR A 210 27.64 -53.35 21.53
CA THR A 210 28.57 -52.53 20.72
C THR A 210 28.37 -51.05 21.07
#